data_538d2da43c174a8ac4c6ae05ade4df3f
#
_entry.id   538d2da43c174a8ac4c6ae05ade4df3f
#
_cell.length_a   1.000
_cell.length_b   1.000
_cell.length_c   1.000
_cell.angle_alpha   90.00
_cell.angle_beta   90.00
_cell.angle_gamma   90.00
#
_symmetry.space_group_name_H-M   'P 1'
#
loop_
_entity.id
_entity.type
_entity.pdbx_description
1 polymer ?
#
loop_
_entity_poly.entity_id
_entity_poly.type
_entity_poly.pdbx_seq_one_letter_code
_entity_poly.pdbx_strand_id
1 'polypeptide(L)'
;EQKLYSQAQRSLRSSNFSLAIEQLELMEARFPFGRFAEQSQLELIYAHYMTSDADAARAGADRFIRLHPSHDSVDYAYYLRALAAYKNDPGILEKFVSAAPAKKEMGPLNESYTDFGILLTLFPNSQYAPDALQRMLQLRNILAESEIEIGNYYLTRGAYIAAANRASYVLENYPDSPARADALATLVETNWKLGLKEEANRALRVLAANHPEYRDFDNAGNLILETRIRNRDRSWANIMSLGLLDRPDVPPPITIEYPEGFEAPIRGAVSTTAESPTNAEKKGWFSWLPFVG
;
A
#
# COMPACT_ATOMS: atom_id res chain seq x y z
N GLU A 1 5.29 42.95 7.62
CA GLU A 1 5.54 41.64 7.02
C GLU A 1 6.53 40.84 7.86
N GLN A 2 7.82 41.24 7.98
CA GLN A 2 8.86 40.49 8.67
C GLN A 2 8.53 40.15 10.13
N LYS A 3 7.89 41.10 10.89
CA LYS A 3 7.48 40.86 12.29
C LYS A 3 6.45 39.74 12.38
N LEU A 4 5.44 39.72 11.49
CA LEU A 4 4.39 38.70 11.45
C LEU A 4 4.97 37.35 11.06
N TYR A 5 5.82 37.31 10.04
CA TYR A 5 6.53 36.09 9.63
C TYR A 5 7.39 35.51 10.77
N SER A 6 8.16 36.38 11.48
CA SER A 6 8.95 35.93 12.63
C SER A 6 8.10 35.41 13.79
N GLN A 7 6.85 35.87 13.93
CA GLN A 7 5.91 35.32 14.92
C GLN A 7 5.45 33.92 14.50
N ALA A 8 5.04 33.74 13.23
CA ALA A 8 4.66 32.45 12.70
C ALA A 8 5.79 31.39 12.81
N GLN A 9 7.02 31.81 12.50
CA GLN A 9 8.22 30.98 12.68
C GLN A 9 8.43 30.51 14.12
N ARG A 10 8.20 31.40 15.11
CA ARG A 10 8.29 31.01 16.53
C ARG A 10 7.20 30.01 16.90
N SER A 11 5.98 30.21 16.41
CA SER A 11 4.86 29.29 16.64
C SER A 11 5.13 27.90 16.05
N LEU A 12 5.67 27.83 14.82
CA LEU A 12 6.09 26.59 14.19
C LEU A 12 7.17 25.86 15.00
N ARG A 13 8.23 26.60 15.43
CA ARG A 13 9.32 26.01 16.22
C ARG A 13 8.88 25.53 17.60
N SER A 14 7.88 26.15 18.19
CA SER A 14 7.29 25.73 19.47
C SER A 14 6.19 24.67 19.30
N SER A 15 6.01 24.15 18.08
CA SER A 15 4.96 23.18 17.72
C SER A 15 3.53 23.67 18.02
N ASN A 16 3.35 25.00 18.14
CA ASN A 16 2.02 25.58 18.24
C ASN A 16 1.43 25.83 16.86
N PHE A 17 1.07 24.73 16.18
CA PHE A 17 0.64 24.75 14.79
C PHE A 17 -0.67 25.51 14.58
N SER A 18 -1.61 25.48 15.53
CA SER A 18 -2.86 26.23 15.41
C SER A 18 -2.60 27.74 15.37
N LEU A 19 -1.73 28.26 16.25
CA LEU A 19 -1.35 29.66 16.23
C LEU A 19 -0.51 30.02 14.98
N ALA A 20 0.32 29.08 14.51
CA ALA A 20 1.08 29.26 13.28
C ALA A 20 0.14 29.41 12.08
N ILE A 21 -0.92 28.60 11.97
CA ILE A 21 -1.94 28.68 10.91
C ILE A 21 -2.56 30.09 10.91
N GLU A 22 -3.08 30.57 12.05
CA GLU A 22 -3.68 31.89 12.13
C GLU A 22 -2.74 33.00 11.65
N GLN A 23 -1.46 32.91 12.04
CA GLN A 23 -0.45 33.92 11.68
C GLN A 23 -0.07 33.84 10.18
N LEU A 24 0.02 32.65 9.62
CA LEU A 24 0.35 32.41 8.21
C LEU A 24 -0.81 32.81 7.29
N GLU A 25 -2.06 32.50 7.68
CA GLU A 25 -3.26 32.97 6.97
C GLU A 25 -3.36 34.50 6.97
N LEU A 26 -3.09 35.11 8.11
CA LEU A 26 -3.03 36.57 8.20
C LEU A 26 -1.90 37.15 7.33
N MET A 27 -0.78 36.45 7.23
CA MET A 27 0.34 36.79 6.36
C MET A 27 -0.10 36.75 4.87
N GLU A 28 -0.74 35.68 4.45
CA GLU A 28 -1.26 35.51 3.11
C GLU A 28 -2.30 36.58 2.74
N ALA A 29 -3.21 36.90 3.68
CA ALA A 29 -4.25 37.90 3.46
C ALA A 29 -3.69 39.33 3.32
N ARG A 30 -2.64 39.66 4.09
CA ARG A 30 -2.07 41.05 4.14
C ARG A 30 -0.95 41.25 3.14
N PHE A 31 -0.19 40.24 2.81
CA PHE A 31 1.02 40.31 2.01
C PHE A 31 1.09 39.22 0.95
N PRO A 32 0.07 39.10 0.05
CA PRO A 32 -0.03 37.98 -0.90
C PRO A 32 1.13 37.93 -1.91
N PHE A 33 1.82 39.05 -2.12
CA PHE A 33 2.97 39.19 -3.02
C PHE A 33 4.23 39.64 -2.26
N GLY A 34 4.25 39.45 -0.96
CA GLY A 34 5.36 39.85 -0.10
C GLY A 34 6.57 38.91 -0.28
N ARG A 35 7.70 39.36 0.25
CA ARG A 35 8.97 38.61 0.20
C ARG A 35 8.88 37.20 0.77
N PHE A 36 7.98 36.98 1.74
CA PHE A 36 7.80 35.70 2.40
C PHE A 36 6.53 34.97 1.98
N ALA A 37 5.84 35.44 0.94
CA ALA A 37 4.53 34.90 0.55
C ALA A 37 4.60 33.41 0.18
N GLU A 38 5.50 33.04 -0.73
CA GLU A 38 5.67 31.66 -1.18
C GLU A 38 6.11 30.72 -0.06
N GLN A 39 7.07 31.18 0.76
CA GLN A 39 7.53 30.42 1.91
C GLN A 39 6.42 30.23 2.96
N SER A 40 5.62 31.29 3.20
CA SER A 40 4.49 31.23 4.15
C SER A 40 3.43 30.23 3.69
N GLN A 41 3.19 30.12 2.38
CA GLN A 41 2.25 29.14 1.83
C GLN A 41 2.74 27.70 2.07
N LEU A 42 4.02 27.40 1.84
CA LEU A 42 4.59 26.08 2.12
C LEU A 42 4.52 25.74 3.61
N GLU A 43 4.80 26.70 4.48
CA GLU A 43 4.72 26.51 5.92
C GLU A 43 3.28 26.35 6.42
N LEU A 44 2.31 26.99 5.77
CA LEU A 44 0.88 26.82 6.04
C LEU A 44 0.43 25.40 5.71
N ILE A 45 0.85 24.86 4.53
CA ILE A 45 0.60 23.46 4.14
C ILE A 45 1.16 22.51 5.22
N TYR A 46 2.40 22.75 5.66
CA TYR A 46 3.03 21.94 6.70
C TYR A 46 2.27 22.05 8.04
N ALA A 47 1.83 23.23 8.45
CA ALA A 47 1.09 23.43 9.69
C ALA A 47 -0.27 22.70 9.67
N HIS A 48 -1.00 22.74 8.55
CA HIS A 48 -2.21 21.95 8.36
C HIS A 48 -1.94 20.44 8.41
N TYR A 49 -0.86 19.98 7.75
CA TYR A 49 -0.44 18.59 7.87
C TYR A 49 -0.18 18.19 9.33
N MET A 50 0.51 19.02 10.11
CA MET A 50 0.83 18.73 11.51
C MET A 50 -0.42 18.69 12.41
N THR A 51 -1.42 19.52 12.14
CA THR A 51 -2.71 19.51 12.86
C THR A 51 -3.67 18.39 12.39
N SER A 52 -3.25 17.55 11.42
CA SER A 52 -4.06 16.50 10.82
C SER A 52 -5.28 17.04 10.04
N ASP A 53 -5.21 18.27 9.59
CA ASP A 53 -6.16 18.86 8.64
C ASP A 53 -5.67 18.52 7.20
N ALA A 54 -5.94 17.28 6.80
CA ALA A 54 -5.44 16.77 5.52
C ALA A 54 -6.08 17.48 4.33
N ASP A 55 -7.34 17.86 4.43
CA ASP A 55 -8.05 18.52 3.34
C ASP A 55 -7.47 19.91 3.07
N ALA A 56 -7.25 20.70 4.12
CA ALA A 56 -6.61 22.00 3.99
C ALA A 56 -5.14 21.88 3.49
N ALA A 57 -4.39 20.90 4.01
CA ALA A 57 -3.03 20.66 3.55
C ALA A 57 -2.97 20.30 2.06
N ARG A 58 -3.84 19.41 1.58
CA ARG A 58 -3.93 19.03 0.16
C ARG A 58 -4.36 20.19 -0.72
N ALA A 59 -5.41 20.91 -0.32
CA ALA A 59 -5.89 22.08 -1.07
C ALA A 59 -4.82 23.17 -1.18
N GLY A 60 -4.09 23.43 -0.10
CA GLY A 60 -2.97 24.36 -0.06
C GLY A 60 -1.83 23.92 -1.00
N ALA A 61 -1.46 22.64 -0.96
CA ALA A 61 -0.42 22.06 -1.81
C ALA A 61 -0.81 22.15 -3.30
N ASP A 62 -2.05 21.78 -3.66
CA ASP A 62 -2.55 21.90 -5.03
C ASP A 62 -2.55 23.34 -5.51
N ARG A 63 -2.90 24.28 -4.66
CA ARG A 63 -2.85 25.71 -4.99
C ARG A 63 -1.41 26.18 -5.23
N PHE A 64 -0.49 25.81 -4.34
CA PHE A 64 0.92 26.16 -4.46
C PHE A 64 1.53 25.61 -5.77
N ILE A 65 1.31 24.34 -6.05
CA ILE A 65 1.79 23.67 -7.28
C ILE A 65 1.28 24.37 -8.54
N ARG A 66 0.00 24.80 -8.55
CA ARG A 66 -0.57 25.53 -9.71
C ARG A 66 -0.02 26.94 -9.88
N LEU A 67 0.22 27.63 -8.78
CA LEU A 67 0.67 29.03 -8.82
C LEU A 67 2.18 29.15 -9.01
N HIS A 68 2.94 28.19 -8.50
CA HIS A 68 4.41 28.20 -8.43
C HIS A 68 5.04 26.92 -8.97
N PRO A 69 4.72 26.51 -10.23
CA PRO A 69 5.16 25.19 -10.75
C PRO A 69 6.68 25.07 -10.94
N SER A 70 7.39 26.19 -11.01
CA SER A 70 8.85 26.25 -11.17
C SER A 70 9.60 26.66 -9.90
N HIS A 71 8.92 26.72 -8.76
CA HIS A 71 9.54 27.06 -7.49
C HIS A 71 10.52 25.97 -7.05
N ASP A 72 11.68 26.35 -6.48
CA ASP A 72 12.73 25.41 -6.07
C ASP A 72 12.25 24.33 -5.06
N SER A 73 11.22 24.65 -4.28
CA SER A 73 10.63 23.74 -3.30
C SER A 73 9.25 23.21 -3.72
N VAL A 74 8.93 23.17 -5.00
CA VAL A 74 7.63 22.64 -5.48
C VAL A 74 7.54 21.13 -5.20
N ASP A 75 8.65 20.41 -5.21
CA ASP A 75 8.75 19.02 -4.82
C ASP A 75 8.31 18.78 -3.36
N TYR A 76 8.60 19.73 -2.47
CA TYR A 76 8.11 19.68 -1.09
C TYR A 76 6.58 19.78 -1.01
N ALA A 77 5.96 20.62 -1.84
CA ALA A 77 4.50 20.71 -1.89
C ALA A 77 3.87 19.40 -2.39
N TYR A 78 4.44 18.75 -3.41
CA TYR A 78 4.01 17.40 -3.85
C TYR A 78 4.18 16.37 -2.73
N TYR A 79 5.28 16.42 -2.01
CA TYR A 79 5.55 15.51 -0.90
C TYR A 79 4.55 15.67 0.24
N LEU A 80 4.26 16.91 0.67
CA LEU A 80 3.27 17.19 1.71
C LEU A 80 1.85 16.79 1.28
N ARG A 81 1.50 16.95 -0.01
CA ARG A 81 0.21 16.52 -0.55
C ARG A 81 0.03 15.01 -0.40
N ALA A 82 1.05 14.25 -0.75
CA ALA A 82 1.06 12.80 -0.59
C ALA A 82 0.98 12.37 0.87
N LEU A 83 1.75 13.02 1.75
CA LEU A 83 1.73 12.76 3.19
C LEU A 83 0.38 13.07 3.83
N ALA A 84 -0.29 14.15 3.41
CA ALA A 84 -1.59 14.54 3.94
C ALA A 84 -2.66 13.50 3.62
N ALA A 85 -2.67 12.95 2.40
CA ALA A 85 -3.56 11.84 2.04
C ALA A 85 -3.30 10.59 2.88
N TYR A 86 -2.03 10.26 3.16
CA TYR A 86 -1.64 9.13 3.99
C TYR A 86 -2.08 9.28 5.46
N LYS A 87 -2.00 10.49 6.02
CA LYS A 87 -2.29 10.75 7.44
C LYS A 87 -3.80 10.74 7.76
N ASN A 88 -4.66 10.89 6.77
CA ASN A 88 -6.12 10.84 6.94
C ASN A 88 -6.63 9.48 7.41
N ASP A 89 -5.77 8.47 7.49
CA ASP A 89 -6.11 7.16 8.03
C ASP A 89 -5.35 6.85 9.34
N PRO A 90 -5.87 7.29 10.51
CA PRO A 90 -5.26 7.03 11.80
C PRO A 90 -5.52 5.59 12.26
N GLY A 91 -4.97 4.63 11.61
CA GLY A 91 -5.16 3.23 11.96
C GLY A 91 -4.82 2.28 10.84
N ILE A 92 -3.95 2.69 9.94
CA ILE A 92 -3.44 1.80 8.88
C ILE A 92 -2.96 0.47 9.46
N LEU A 93 -2.28 0.48 10.61
CA LEU A 93 -1.86 -0.74 11.32
C LEU A 93 -2.99 -1.39 12.13
N GLU A 94 -3.90 -0.62 12.70
CA GLU A 94 -4.95 -1.13 13.60
C GLU A 94 -6.16 -1.68 12.82
N LYS A 95 -6.44 -1.14 11.62
CA LYS A 95 -7.51 -1.59 10.73
C LYS A 95 -7.21 -2.93 10.04
N PHE A 96 -5.95 -3.32 9.94
CA PHE A 96 -5.58 -4.66 9.43
C PHE A 96 -6.05 -5.79 10.34
N VAL A 97 -6.28 -5.54 11.62
CA VAL A 97 -6.58 -6.58 12.60
C VAL A 97 -8.09 -6.78 12.83
N SER A 98 -8.96 -5.83 12.51
CA SER A 98 -10.29 -5.82 13.12
C SER A 98 -11.52 -5.57 12.23
N ALA A 99 -11.43 -5.26 10.95
CA ALA A 99 -12.59 -4.89 10.16
C ALA A 99 -12.84 -5.78 8.93
N ALA A 100 -14.11 -6.05 8.65
CA ALA A 100 -14.51 -6.72 7.41
C ALA A 100 -13.98 -5.94 6.19
N PRO A 101 -13.37 -6.62 5.19
CA PRO A 101 -12.70 -6.00 4.05
C PRO A 101 -13.55 -4.97 3.29
N ALA A 102 -14.85 -5.21 3.23
CA ALA A 102 -15.83 -4.36 2.52
C ALA A 102 -16.07 -2.98 3.15
N LYS A 103 -15.47 -2.69 4.33
CA LYS A 103 -15.65 -1.40 5.03
C LYS A 103 -14.39 -0.53 5.04
N LYS A 104 -13.29 -1.00 4.45
CA LYS A 104 -12.05 -0.23 4.42
C LYS A 104 -12.11 0.81 3.29
N GLU A 105 -12.05 2.09 3.64
CA GLU A 105 -11.85 3.15 2.66
C GLU A 105 -10.39 3.17 2.22
N MET A 106 -10.13 2.66 1.00
CA MET A 106 -8.79 2.67 0.40
C MET A 106 -8.52 3.94 -0.44
N GLY A 107 -9.51 4.82 -0.57
CA GLY A 107 -9.41 6.06 -1.35
C GLY A 107 -8.19 6.90 -0.97
N PRO A 108 -8.03 7.33 0.28
CA PRO A 108 -6.88 8.13 0.71
C PRO A 108 -5.52 7.45 0.49
N LEU A 109 -5.44 6.13 0.65
CA LEU A 109 -4.20 5.38 0.41
C LEU A 109 -3.84 5.31 -1.08
N ASN A 110 -4.84 5.12 -1.96
CA ASN A 110 -4.65 5.17 -3.40
C ASN A 110 -4.22 6.58 -3.87
N GLU A 111 -4.81 7.63 -3.30
CA GLU A 111 -4.40 9.00 -3.59
C GLU A 111 -2.96 9.25 -3.17
N SER A 112 -2.58 8.86 -1.95
CA SER A 112 -1.21 8.97 -1.46
C SER A 112 -0.22 8.20 -2.33
N TYR A 113 -0.55 6.95 -2.72
CA TYR A 113 0.25 6.14 -3.62
C TYR A 113 0.48 6.83 -4.97
N THR A 114 -0.59 7.38 -5.54
CA THR A 114 -0.54 8.12 -6.80
C THR A 114 0.30 9.39 -6.67
N ASP A 115 0.11 10.16 -5.60
CA ASP A 115 0.82 11.41 -5.36
C ASP A 115 2.33 11.20 -5.15
N PHE A 116 2.73 10.15 -4.42
CA PHE A 116 4.14 9.77 -4.33
C PHE A 116 4.71 9.33 -5.69
N GLY A 117 3.93 8.60 -6.49
CA GLY A 117 4.33 8.23 -7.85
C GLY A 117 4.58 9.45 -8.74
N ILE A 118 3.73 10.47 -8.65
CA ILE A 118 3.90 11.74 -9.36
C ILE A 118 5.18 12.45 -8.91
N LEU A 119 5.42 12.54 -7.59
CA LEU A 119 6.65 13.13 -7.05
C LEU A 119 7.90 12.45 -7.60
N LEU A 120 7.96 11.11 -7.54
CA LEU A 120 9.10 10.33 -8.02
C LEU A 120 9.33 10.45 -9.52
N THR A 121 8.26 10.62 -10.29
CA THR A 121 8.33 10.80 -11.75
C THR A 121 8.83 12.19 -12.14
N LEU A 122 8.29 13.23 -11.50
CA LEU A 122 8.62 14.62 -11.84
C LEU A 122 9.94 15.09 -11.20
N PHE A 123 10.25 14.58 -9.99
CA PHE A 123 11.39 15.03 -9.19
C PHE A 123 12.21 13.84 -8.67
N PRO A 124 12.81 13.02 -9.57
CA PRO A 124 13.54 11.80 -9.15
C PRO A 124 14.77 12.09 -8.27
N ASN A 125 15.33 13.31 -8.37
CA ASN A 125 16.47 13.76 -7.59
C ASN A 125 16.10 14.60 -6.36
N SER A 126 14.81 14.70 -6.02
CA SER A 126 14.36 15.41 -4.81
C SER A 126 14.94 14.75 -3.56
N GLN A 127 15.25 15.57 -2.55
CA GLN A 127 15.65 15.07 -1.23
C GLN A 127 14.56 14.20 -0.56
N TYR A 128 13.31 14.35 -0.98
CA TYR A 128 12.15 13.59 -0.47
C TYR A 128 11.95 12.27 -1.23
N ALA A 129 12.61 12.07 -2.38
CA ALA A 129 12.41 10.89 -3.22
C ALA A 129 12.70 9.56 -2.50
N PRO A 130 13.76 9.40 -1.69
CA PRO A 130 14.03 8.14 -0.99
C PRO A 130 12.92 7.77 0.02
N ASP A 131 12.41 8.73 0.79
CA ASP A 131 11.30 8.49 1.73
C ASP A 131 9.99 8.23 0.98
N ALA A 132 9.71 9.01 -0.07
CA ALA A 132 8.54 8.82 -0.92
C ALA A 132 8.49 7.42 -1.54
N LEU A 133 9.62 6.91 -2.04
CA LEU A 133 9.74 5.55 -2.57
C LEU A 133 9.43 4.50 -1.51
N GLN A 134 9.99 4.64 -0.31
CA GLN A 134 9.76 3.71 0.78
C GLN A 134 8.28 3.66 1.18
N ARG A 135 7.61 4.81 1.29
CA ARG A 135 6.18 4.90 1.59
C ARG A 135 5.33 4.31 0.47
N MET A 136 5.68 4.62 -0.77
CA MET A 136 5.00 4.08 -1.95
C MET A 136 5.07 2.54 -1.99
N LEU A 137 6.23 1.94 -1.68
CA LEU A 137 6.37 0.48 -1.58
C LEU A 137 5.50 -0.10 -0.47
N GLN A 138 5.43 0.56 0.68
CA GLN A 138 4.56 0.15 1.79
C GLN A 138 3.07 0.24 1.39
N LEU A 139 2.64 1.37 0.82
CA LEU A 139 1.28 1.57 0.34
C LEU A 139 0.88 0.53 -0.70
N ARG A 140 1.76 0.24 -1.67
CA ARG A 140 1.55 -0.80 -2.68
C ARG A 140 1.21 -2.14 -2.02
N ASN A 141 1.99 -2.55 -1.03
CA ASN A 141 1.77 -3.83 -0.36
C ASN A 141 0.42 -3.85 0.38
N ILE A 142 0.08 -2.75 1.06
CA ILE A 142 -1.21 -2.60 1.76
C ILE A 142 -2.39 -2.68 0.77
N LEU A 143 -2.31 -1.96 -0.33
CA LEU A 143 -3.35 -1.93 -1.35
C LEU A 143 -3.53 -3.31 -2.00
N ALA A 144 -2.43 -3.98 -2.34
CA ALA A 144 -2.47 -5.32 -2.90
C ALA A 144 -3.09 -6.35 -1.93
N GLU A 145 -2.71 -6.29 -0.65
CA GLU A 145 -3.25 -7.17 0.39
C GLU A 145 -4.74 -6.95 0.61
N SER A 146 -5.19 -5.70 0.59
CA SER A 146 -6.62 -5.36 0.66
C SER A 146 -7.42 -5.94 -0.50
N GLU A 147 -6.90 -5.92 -1.74
CA GLU A 147 -7.56 -6.53 -2.89
C GLU A 147 -7.69 -8.06 -2.73
N ILE A 148 -6.67 -8.74 -2.16
CA ILE A 148 -6.75 -10.17 -1.85
C ILE A 148 -7.79 -10.45 -0.76
N GLU A 149 -7.90 -9.61 0.27
CA GLU A 149 -8.96 -9.75 1.28
C GLU A 149 -10.37 -9.61 0.67
N ILE A 150 -10.56 -8.65 -0.24
CA ILE A 150 -11.81 -8.49 -1.00
C ILE A 150 -12.06 -9.72 -1.89
N GLY A 151 -11.03 -10.25 -2.54
CA GLY A 151 -11.10 -11.48 -3.32
C GLY A 151 -11.55 -12.67 -2.47
N ASN A 152 -10.98 -12.84 -1.29
CA ASN A 152 -11.36 -13.87 -0.33
C ASN A 152 -12.83 -13.73 0.13
N TYR A 153 -13.29 -12.50 0.34
CA TYR A 153 -14.70 -12.24 0.66
C TYR A 153 -15.63 -12.70 -0.47
N TYR A 154 -15.27 -12.46 -1.74
CA TYR A 154 -16.04 -12.97 -2.88
C TYR A 154 -15.98 -14.49 -3.01
N LEU A 155 -14.83 -15.10 -2.71
CA LEU A 155 -14.68 -16.56 -2.68
C LEU A 155 -15.65 -17.21 -1.69
N THR A 156 -15.77 -16.66 -0.48
CA THR A 156 -16.70 -17.19 0.55
C THR A 156 -18.17 -17.16 0.11
N ARG A 157 -18.50 -16.29 -0.85
CA ARG A 157 -19.86 -16.13 -1.38
C ARG A 157 -20.09 -16.86 -2.71
N GLY A 158 -19.11 -17.62 -3.18
CA GLY A 158 -19.19 -18.31 -4.47
C GLY A 158 -19.13 -17.38 -5.68
N ALA A 159 -18.80 -16.09 -5.48
CA ALA A 159 -18.65 -15.12 -6.56
C ALA A 159 -17.26 -15.23 -7.21
N TYR A 160 -16.97 -16.38 -7.81
CA TYR A 160 -15.64 -16.74 -8.30
C TYR A 160 -15.10 -15.76 -9.35
N ILE A 161 -15.94 -15.29 -10.27
CA ILE A 161 -15.52 -14.29 -11.28
C ILE A 161 -15.07 -12.98 -10.62
N ALA A 162 -15.82 -12.52 -9.61
CA ALA A 162 -15.43 -11.29 -8.89
C ALA A 162 -14.12 -11.48 -8.12
N ALA A 163 -13.92 -12.64 -7.51
CA ALA A 163 -12.66 -12.98 -6.83
C ALA A 163 -11.49 -13.05 -7.81
N ALA A 164 -11.68 -13.69 -8.98
CA ALA A 164 -10.67 -13.75 -10.03
C ALA A 164 -10.27 -12.35 -10.53
N ASN A 165 -11.25 -11.47 -10.74
CA ASN A 165 -11.00 -10.09 -11.16
C ASN A 165 -10.14 -9.31 -10.14
N ARG A 166 -10.37 -9.51 -8.83
CA ARG A 166 -9.53 -8.90 -7.78
C ARG A 166 -8.11 -9.44 -7.80
N ALA A 167 -7.95 -10.74 -7.93
CA ALA A 167 -6.63 -11.36 -8.05
C ALA A 167 -5.88 -10.89 -9.31
N SER A 168 -6.56 -10.82 -10.46
CA SER A 168 -5.97 -10.27 -11.70
C SER A 168 -5.55 -8.82 -11.52
N TYR A 169 -6.38 -8.00 -10.87
CA TYR A 169 -6.06 -6.61 -10.59
C TYR A 169 -4.75 -6.46 -9.79
N VAL A 170 -4.50 -7.34 -8.79
CA VAL A 170 -3.24 -7.35 -8.04
C VAL A 170 -2.05 -7.67 -8.95
N LEU A 171 -2.19 -8.65 -9.84
CA LEU A 171 -1.11 -9.05 -10.75
C LEU A 171 -0.77 -7.97 -11.77
N GLU A 172 -1.76 -7.19 -12.21
CA GLU A 172 -1.61 -6.12 -13.19
C GLU A 172 -1.07 -4.83 -12.59
N ASN A 173 -1.57 -4.44 -11.41
CA ASN A 173 -1.29 -3.12 -10.82
C ASN A 173 -0.22 -3.16 -9.71
N TYR A 174 -0.03 -4.33 -9.07
CA TYR A 174 0.93 -4.51 -7.97
C TYR A 174 1.84 -5.73 -8.18
N PRO A 175 2.49 -5.88 -9.35
CA PRO A 175 3.23 -7.11 -9.71
C PRO A 175 4.38 -7.46 -8.77
N ASP A 176 4.99 -6.46 -8.12
CA ASP A 176 6.10 -6.64 -7.19
C ASP A 176 5.67 -6.74 -5.72
N SER A 177 4.36 -6.83 -5.44
CA SER A 177 3.84 -6.98 -4.09
C SER A 177 4.03 -8.42 -3.57
N PRO A 178 4.29 -8.63 -2.28
CA PRO A 178 4.23 -9.95 -1.64
C PRO A 178 2.89 -10.67 -1.84
N ALA A 179 1.78 -9.94 -2.00
CA ALA A 179 0.45 -10.48 -2.26
C ALA A 179 0.31 -11.17 -3.63
N ARG A 180 1.32 -11.05 -4.53
CA ARG A 180 1.33 -11.71 -5.85
C ARG A 180 1.13 -13.21 -5.76
N ALA A 181 1.76 -13.87 -4.81
CA ALA A 181 1.62 -15.31 -4.62
C ALA A 181 0.17 -15.69 -4.23
N ASP A 182 -0.42 -14.94 -3.30
CA ASP A 182 -1.81 -15.14 -2.90
C ASP A 182 -2.81 -14.82 -4.04
N ALA A 183 -2.49 -13.84 -4.89
CA ALA A 183 -3.28 -13.54 -6.08
C ALA A 183 -3.26 -14.71 -7.07
N LEU A 184 -2.10 -15.27 -7.37
CA LEU A 184 -1.97 -16.45 -8.23
C LEU A 184 -2.72 -17.65 -7.66
N ALA A 185 -2.57 -17.93 -6.36
CA ALA A 185 -3.29 -19.00 -5.68
C ALA A 185 -4.82 -18.80 -5.72
N THR A 186 -5.27 -17.55 -5.60
CA THR A 186 -6.69 -17.18 -5.74
C THR A 186 -7.19 -17.43 -7.16
N LEU A 187 -6.40 -17.13 -8.19
CA LEU A 187 -6.74 -17.46 -9.58
C LEU A 187 -6.80 -18.97 -9.82
N VAL A 188 -5.89 -19.75 -9.25
CA VAL A 188 -5.95 -21.21 -9.33
C VAL A 188 -7.26 -21.71 -8.76
N GLU A 189 -7.60 -21.30 -7.54
CA GLU A 189 -8.82 -21.73 -6.86
C GLU A 189 -10.09 -21.32 -7.61
N THR A 190 -10.18 -20.06 -8.06
CA THR A 190 -11.36 -19.55 -8.76
C THR A 190 -11.57 -20.24 -10.10
N ASN A 191 -10.52 -20.38 -10.91
CA ASN A 191 -10.60 -21.05 -12.19
C ASN A 191 -10.95 -22.54 -12.02
N TRP A 192 -10.39 -23.20 -11.00
CA TRP A 192 -10.74 -24.56 -10.67
C TRP A 192 -12.23 -24.71 -10.35
N LYS A 193 -12.76 -23.85 -9.48
CA LYS A 193 -14.19 -23.85 -9.10
C LYS A 193 -15.13 -23.48 -10.26
N LEU A 194 -14.64 -22.73 -11.24
CA LEU A 194 -15.37 -22.42 -12.49
C LEU A 194 -15.28 -23.54 -13.52
N GLY A 195 -14.50 -24.60 -13.28
CA GLY A 195 -14.26 -25.69 -14.23
C GLY A 195 -13.26 -25.36 -15.34
N LEU A 196 -12.59 -24.21 -15.26
CA LEU A 196 -11.57 -23.72 -16.21
C LEU A 196 -10.21 -24.32 -15.85
N LYS A 197 -10.05 -25.63 -16.09
CA LYS A 197 -8.89 -26.40 -15.63
C LYS A 197 -7.58 -25.93 -16.26
N GLU A 198 -7.59 -25.57 -17.54
CA GLU A 198 -6.39 -25.09 -18.23
C GLU A 198 -5.89 -23.75 -17.67
N GLU A 199 -6.80 -22.83 -17.40
CA GLU A 199 -6.47 -21.53 -16.78
C GLU A 199 -5.98 -21.71 -15.35
N ALA A 200 -6.62 -22.61 -14.57
CA ALA A 200 -6.17 -22.95 -13.23
C ALA A 200 -4.74 -23.50 -13.27
N ASN A 201 -4.47 -24.44 -14.17
CA ASN A 201 -3.15 -25.03 -14.31
C ASN A 201 -2.09 -24.04 -14.84
N ARG A 202 -2.49 -23.10 -15.72
CA ARG A 202 -1.61 -22.00 -16.17
C ARG A 202 -1.19 -21.11 -14.99
N ALA A 203 -2.15 -20.67 -14.18
CA ALA A 203 -1.86 -19.88 -12.99
C ALA A 203 -1.01 -20.65 -11.97
N LEU A 204 -1.27 -21.95 -11.80
CA LEU A 204 -0.53 -22.83 -10.91
C LEU A 204 0.94 -23.00 -11.34
N ARG A 205 1.21 -23.16 -12.64
CA ARG A 205 2.59 -23.19 -13.16
C ARG A 205 3.34 -21.88 -12.88
N VAL A 206 2.67 -20.74 -13.09
CA VAL A 206 3.26 -19.42 -12.79
C VAL A 206 3.55 -19.28 -11.30
N LEU A 207 2.64 -19.73 -10.44
CA LEU A 207 2.84 -19.74 -8.99
C LEU A 207 4.04 -20.61 -8.61
N ALA A 208 4.10 -21.83 -9.09
CA ALA A 208 5.19 -22.77 -8.77
C ALA A 208 6.56 -22.29 -9.28
N ALA A 209 6.61 -21.67 -10.46
CA ALA A 209 7.85 -21.15 -11.04
C ALA A 209 8.40 -19.92 -10.29
N ASN A 210 7.51 -19.01 -9.86
CA ASN A 210 7.93 -17.74 -9.23
C ASN A 210 7.95 -17.81 -7.71
N HIS A 211 7.17 -18.70 -7.09
CA HIS A 211 7.01 -18.82 -5.65
C HIS A 211 7.04 -20.30 -5.22
N PRO A 212 8.16 -21.02 -5.44
CA PRO A 212 8.28 -22.44 -5.10
C PRO A 212 8.11 -22.73 -3.60
N GLU A 213 8.37 -21.73 -2.76
CA GLU A 213 8.23 -21.77 -1.28
C GLU A 213 6.81 -21.42 -0.81
N TYR A 214 5.84 -21.32 -1.74
CA TYR A 214 4.49 -20.91 -1.33
C TYR A 214 3.90 -21.89 -0.31
N ARG A 215 3.36 -21.35 0.78
CA ARG A 215 2.93 -22.07 2.00
C ARG A 215 1.92 -23.20 1.77
N ASP A 216 1.11 -23.11 0.73
CA ASP A 216 0.05 -24.06 0.44
C ASP A 216 0.50 -25.16 -0.56
N PHE A 217 1.80 -25.27 -0.86
CA PHE A 217 2.35 -26.41 -1.59
C PHE A 217 2.70 -27.56 -0.66
N ASP A 218 2.36 -28.80 -1.06
CA ASP A 218 2.86 -30.01 -0.41
C ASP A 218 4.28 -30.37 -0.86
N ASN A 219 4.86 -31.41 -0.23
CA ASN A 219 6.19 -31.90 -0.56
C ASN A 219 6.32 -32.45 -2.00
N ALA A 220 5.20 -32.85 -2.61
CA ALA A 220 5.13 -33.36 -3.98
C ALA A 220 4.91 -32.25 -5.01
N GLY A 221 4.58 -31.04 -4.55
CA GLY A 221 4.37 -29.90 -5.43
C GLY A 221 2.94 -29.59 -5.78
N ASN A 222 2.00 -30.27 -5.17
CA ASN A 222 0.60 -30.00 -5.40
C ASN A 222 0.13 -28.83 -4.55
N LEU A 223 -0.80 -28.04 -5.07
CA LEU A 223 -1.41 -26.95 -4.31
C LEU A 223 -2.54 -27.48 -3.44
N ILE A 224 -2.42 -27.29 -2.12
CA ILE A 224 -3.41 -27.73 -1.14
C ILE A 224 -4.35 -26.56 -0.83
N LEU A 225 -5.58 -26.61 -1.30
CA LEU A 225 -6.61 -25.62 -0.99
C LEU A 225 -7.34 -25.91 0.35
N GLU A 226 -7.17 -27.07 0.92
CA GLU A 226 -7.89 -27.54 2.11
C GLU A 226 -7.82 -26.56 3.27
N THR A 227 -6.61 -26.10 3.63
CA THR A 227 -6.41 -25.20 4.76
C THR A 227 -7.07 -23.84 4.52
N ARG A 228 -6.99 -23.31 3.32
CA ARG A 228 -7.59 -22.04 2.95
C ARG A 228 -9.12 -22.12 3.01
N ILE A 229 -9.71 -23.15 2.41
CA ILE A 229 -11.16 -23.36 2.36
C ILE A 229 -11.69 -23.62 3.76
N ARG A 230 -11.09 -24.53 4.52
CA ARG A 230 -11.54 -24.84 5.89
C ARG A 230 -11.50 -23.64 6.83
N ASN A 231 -10.49 -22.81 6.75
CA ASN A 231 -10.37 -21.64 7.63
C ASN A 231 -11.34 -20.51 7.23
N ARG A 232 -11.61 -20.38 5.94
CA ARG A 232 -12.44 -19.29 5.39
C ARG A 232 -13.93 -19.63 5.41
N ASP A 233 -14.29 -20.86 5.03
CA ASP A 233 -15.67 -21.27 4.77
C ASP A 233 -16.32 -22.00 5.94
N ARG A 234 -15.83 -21.80 7.16
CA ARG A 234 -16.46 -22.34 8.38
C ARG A 234 -17.83 -21.71 8.60
N SER A 235 -18.88 -22.51 8.44
CA SER A 235 -20.24 -22.11 8.85
C SER A 235 -20.40 -22.11 10.36
N TRP A 236 -21.40 -21.38 10.88
CA TRP A 236 -21.77 -21.45 12.29
C TRP A 236 -22.13 -22.88 12.73
N ALA A 237 -22.80 -23.63 11.88
CA ALA A 237 -23.14 -25.02 12.14
C ALA A 237 -21.87 -25.90 12.29
N ASN A 238 -20.85 -25.66 11.45
CA ASN A 238 -19.56 -26.35 11.55
C ASN A 238 -18.82 -26.00 12.86
N ILE A 239 -18.84 -24.72 13.27
CA ILE A 239 -18.20 -24.26 14.51
C ILE A 239 -18.88 -24.87 15.73
N MET A 240 -20.22 -24.81 15.79
CA MET A 240 -21.01 -25.31 16.92
C MET A 240 -20.99 -26.84 17.04
N SER A 241 -20.85 -27.57 15.93
CA SER A 241 -20.77 -29.02 15.90
C SER A 241 -19.35 -29.57 16.01
N LEU A 242 -18.35 -28.73 16.31
CA LEU A 242 -16.94 -29.12 16.36
C LEU A 242 -16.45 -29.77 15.04
N GLY A 243 -16.99 -29.36 13.91
CA GLY A 243 -16.63 -29.82 12.59
C GLY A 243 -17.39 -31.07 12.09
N LEU A 244 -18.44 -31.51 12.80
CA LEU A 244 -19.24 -32.69 12.41
C LEU A 244 -20.31 -32.39 11.36
N LEU A 245 -20.85 -31.17 11.38
CA LEU A 245 -21.88 -30.73 10.44
C LEU A 245 -21.32 -29.71 9.45
N ASP A 246 -21.88 -29.75 8.24
CA ASP A 246 -21.61 -28.75 7.19
C ASP A 246 -20.12 -28.56 6.88
N ARG A 247 -19.50 -29.63 6.39
CA ARG A 247 -18.10 -29.59 5.92
C ARG A 247 -18.05 -28.92 4.55
N PRO A 248 -17.20 -27.89 4.36
CA PRO A 248 -17.01 -27.33 3.03
C PRO A 248 -16.51 -28.40 2.07
N ASP A 249 -16.97 -28.35 0.80
CA ASP A 249 -16.47 -29.21 -0.27
C ASP A 249 -15.03 -28.79 -0.61
N VAL A 250 -14.08 -29.61 -0.20
CA VAL A 250 -12.65 -29.35 -0.37
C VAL A 250 -12.15 -30.21 -1.53
N PRO A 251 -11.68 -29.61 -2.61
CA PRO A 251 -11.09 -30.35 -3.71
C PRO A 251 -9.83 -31.10 -3.25
N PRO A 252 -9.50 -32.23 -3.89
CA PRO A 252 -8.20 -32.87 -3.71
C PRO A 252 -7.07 -31.90 -4.10
N PRO A 253 -5.83 -32.15 -3.64
CA PRO A 253 -4.69 -31.32 -4.03
C PRO A 253 -4.61 -31.16 -5.55
N ILE A 254 -4.41 -29.95 -6.03
CA ILE A 254 -4.36 -29.65 -7.46
C ILE A 254 -2.94 -29.95 -7.96
N THR A 255 -2.82 -30.94 -8.84
CA THR A 255 -1.55 -31.36 -9.43
C THR A 255 -1.16 -30.42 -10.58
N ILE A 256 0.12 -30.09 -10.68
CA ILE A 256 0.66 -29.31 -11.78
C ILE A 256 0.75 -30.20 -13.02
N GLU A 257 0.07 -29.80 -14.10
CA GLU A 257 0.18 -30.44 -15.40
C GLU A 257 1.09 -29.57 -16.30
N TYR A 258 2.20 -30.12 -16.75
CA TYR A 258 3.10 -29.45 -17.69
C TYR A 258 2.78 -29.89 -19.15
N PRO A 259 2.93 -28.97 -20.12
CA PRO A 259 2.84 -29.33 -21.52
C PRO A 259 3.90 -30.40 -21.90
N GLU A 260 3.61 -31.24 -22.88
CA GLU A 260 4.59 -32.19 -23.39
C GLU A 260 5.87 -31.50 -23.82
N GLY A 261 7.03 -32.00 -23.35
CA GLY A 261 8.35 -31.43 -23.62
C GLY A 261 8.78 -30.25 -22.71
N PHE A 262 7.99 -29.90 -21.70
CA PHE A 262 8.40 -28.90 -20.72
C PHE A 262 9.15 -29.57 -19.56
N GLU A 263 10.42 -29.17 -19.37
CA GLU A 263 11.17 -29.58 -18.16
C GLU A 263 10.70 -28.78 -16.96
N ALA A 264 10.11 -29.48 -15.99
CA ALA A 264 9.70 -28.85 -14.73
C ALA A 264 10.93 -28.24 -14.01
N PRO A 265 10.84 -27.01 -13.49
CA PRO A 265 11.92 -26.44 -12.69
C PRO A 265 12.19 -27.36 -11.48
N ILE A 266 13.44 -27.80 -11.33
CA ILE A 266 13.85 -28.69 -10.24
C ILE A 266 13.63 -27.93 -8.91
N ARG A 267 12.70 -28.38 -8.08
CA ARG A 267 12.53 -27.89 -6.73
C ARG A 267 13.81 -28.13 -5.93
N GLY A 268 14.41 -27.07 -5.40
CA GLY A 268 15.62 -27.14 -4.58
C GLY A 268 16.87 -26.47 -5.17
N ALA A 269 16.83 -26.01 -6.44
CA ALA A 269 17.87 -25.14 -6.97
C ALA A 269 17.57 -23.67 -6.55
N VAL A 270 17.54 -23.40 -5.26
CA VAL A 270 17.67 -22.04 -4.75
C VAL A 270 19.11 -21.61 -5.07
N SER A 271 19.25 -20.69 -6.02
CA SER A 271 20.52 -20.05 -6.30
C SER A 271 21.03 -19.39 -5.01
N THR A 272 22.03 -19.99 -4.39
CA THR A 272 22.87 -19.43 -3.35
C THR A 272 23.73 -18.30 -3.94
N THR A 273 23.09 -17.20 -4.37
CA THR A 273 23.77 -15.96 -4.72
C THR A 273 22.83 -14.79 -4.43
N ALA A 274 22.49 -14.67 -3.15
CA ALA A 274 22.12 -13.38 -2.57
C ALA A 274 23.09 -13.17 -1.41
N GLU A 275 24.19 -12.50 -1.68
CA GLU A 275 25.06 -11.93 -0.65
C GLU A 275 24.19 -11.07 0.27
N SER A 276 24.14 -11.45 1.54
CA SER A 276 23.55 -10.68 2.61
C SER A 276 24.25 -9.32 2.68
N PRO A 277 23.53 -8.18 2.66
CA PRO A 277 24.19 -6.92 2.95
C PRO A 277 24.62 -6.94 4.42
N THR A 278 25.92 -6.86 4.61
CA THR A 278 26.63 -6.69 5.87
C THR A 278 26.02 -5.52 6.67
N ASN A 279 25.88 -5.77 7.97
CA ASN A 279 25.56 -4.83 9.05
C ASN A 279 26.02 -3.39 8.78
N ALA A 280 25.09 -2.52 8.37
CA ALA A 280 25.24 -1.09 8.50
C ALA A 280 24.51 -0.66 9.78
N GLU A 281 25.26 0.02 10.64
CA GLU A 281 24.87 0.50 11.96
C GLU A 281 23.48 1.14 11.99
N LYS A 282 22.69 0.72 12.98
CA LYS A 282 21.42 1.36 13.37
C LYS A 282 21.67 2.77 13.88
N LYS A 283 21.74 3.74 12.98
CA LYS A 283 21.53 5.15 13.34
C LYS A 283 20.05 5.41 13.41
N GLY A 284 19.63 6.01 14.54
CA GLY A 284 18.22 6.23 14.85
C GLY A 284 17.48 7.00 13.73
N TRP A 285 16.29 6.53 13.43
CA TRP A 285 15.36 6.96 12.39
C TRP A 285 15.03 8.47 12.35
N PHE A 286 15.36 9.24 13.40
CA PHE A 286 14.99 10.65 13.53
C PHE A 286 16.16 11.66 13.48
N SER A 287 17.39 11.23 13.20
CA SER A 287 18.57 12.12 13.30
C SER A 287 18.78 13.07 12.12
N TRP A 288 17.90 13.04 11.10
CA TRP A 288 18.05 13.85 9.87
C TRP A 288 16.96 14.92 9.67
N LEU A 289 16.00 15.03 10.60
CA LEU A 289 15.03 16.13 10.56
C LEU A 289 15.74 17.44 10.95
N PRO A 290 15.80 18.45 10.08
CA PRO A 290 16.56 19.69 10.33
C PRO A 290 15.96 20.60 11.42
N PHE A 291 14.97 20.13 12.18
CA PHE A 291 14.26 20.91 13.18
C PHE A 291 14.17 20.26 14.57
N VAL A 292 15.00 19.25 14.87
CA VAL A 292 15.13 18.71 16.23
C VAL A 292 16.58 18.89 16.66
N GLY A 293 16.88 20.08 17.16
CA GLY A 293 18.09 20.51 17.83
C GLY A 293 17.77 21.66 18.74
#